data_6a945d8ca6914986964417fdeb437a6a
#
_entry.id   6a945d8ca6914986964417fdeb437a6a
#
_cell.length_a   1.000
_cell.length_b   1.000
_cell.length_c   1.000
_cell.angle_alpha   90.00
_cell.angle_beta   90.00
_cell.angle_gamma   90.00
#
_symmetry.space_group_name_H-M   'P 1'
#
loop_
_entity.id
_entity.type
_entity.pdbx_description
1 polymer ?
#
loop_
_entity_poly.entity_id
_entity_poly.type
_entity_poly.pdbx_seq_one_letter_code
_entity_poly.pdbx_strand_id
1 'polypeptide(L)'
;MRTDMNNNLQDKNIRDIAYMEKQNTLVGTRQRTLVDIETGIPMEVTQVTKLRYGSKHFWKCYMKEFIDVMLSLSGKQFTVFTYIIQYINPSDNRFICTYDKIMKETHSCRQTVASTMKKLQKKNFIRKVQNGVWIINPKILMKGNDIKQNMLLKDFNHAIPYTDKKSKNTNKA
;
A
#
# COMPACT_ATOMS: atom_id res chain seq x y z
N MET A 1 -11.79 6.18 26.62
CA MET A 1 -13.08 6.74 26.17
C MET A 1 -13.36 6.26 24.76
N ARG A 2 -14.08 5.16 24.65
CA ARG A 2 -14.57 4.55 23.41
C ARG A 2 -16.05 4.30 23.63
N THR A 3 -16.83 5.31 23.44
CA THR A 3 -18.29 5.20 23.44
C THR A 3 -18.82 6.23 22.47
N ASP A 4 -19.88 5.89 21.77
CA ASP A 4 -20.80 6.77 21.07
C ASP A 4 -20.71 6.91 19.55
N MET A 5 -20.23 5.89 18.82
CA MET A 5 -20.51 5.84 17.37
C MET A 5 -21.63 4.87 16.95
N ASN A 6 -22.20 4.08 17.88
CA ASN A 6 -23.20 3.07 17.51
C ASN A 6 -24.67 3.46 17.82
N ASN A 7 -24.93 4.57 18.52
CA ASN A 7 -26.28 4.90 18.95
C ASN A 7 -27.08 5.77 17.98
N ASN A 8 -26.48 6.31 16.92
CA ASN A 8 -27.20 7.16 15.96
C ASN A 8 -27.93 6.41 14.83
N LEU A 9 -27.88 5.08 14.81
CA LEU A 9 -28.58 4.27 13.79
C LEU A 9 -29.98 3.77 14.25
N GLN A 10 -30.38 4.07 15.48
CA GLN A 10 -31.66 3.57 16.04
C GLN A 10 -32.79 4.61 16.18
N ASP A 11 -32.62 5.79 15.61
CA ASP A 11 -33.70 6.79 15.63
C ASP A 11 -34.77 6.38 14.61
N LYS A 12 -35.88 5.78 15.12
CA LYS A 12 -36.92 5.09 14.35
C LYS A 12 -37.75 5.97 13.40
N ASN A 13 -37.48 7.27 13.32
CA ASN A 13 -38.23 8.22 12.49
C ASN A 13 -37.46 8.68 11.21
N ILE A 14 -36.36 8.03 10.87
CA ILE A 14 -35.54 8.46 9.77
C ILE A 14 -35.71 7.50 8.59
N ARG A 15 -36.30 7.97 7.51
CA ARG A 15 -36.26 7.27 6.21
C ARG A 15 -34.89 7.43 5.56
N ASP A 16 -33.87 6.87 6.20
CA ASP A 16 -32.54 6.85 5.63
C ASP A 16 -32.48 5.72 4.61
N ILE A 17 -32.36 6.08 3.35
CA ILE A 17 -32.07 5.11 2.31
C ILE A 17 -30.56 4.91 2.29
N ALA A 18 -30.10 3.73 2.71
CA ALA A 18 -28.70 3.37 2.65
C ALA A 18 -28.47 2.37 1.51
N TYR A 19 -27.48 2.64 0.68
CA TYR A 19 -27.08 1.74 -0.40
C TYR A 19 -25.57 1.71 -0.59
N MET A 20 -25.07 0.65 -1.20
CA MET A 20 -23.66 0.49 -1.54
C MET A 20 -23.37 1.10 -2.92
N GLU A 21 -22.74 2.26 -2.96
CA GLU A 21 -22.36 2.94 -4.21
C GLU A 21 -21.20 2.25 -4.92
N LYS A 22 -20.21 1.76 -4.15
CA LYS A 22 -19.06 0.98 -4.61
C LYS A 22 -18.68 0.01 -3.52
N GLN A 23 -17.86 -0.99 -3.85
CA GLN A 23 -17.30 -1.84 -2.80
C GLN A 23 -16.73 -1.00 -1.67
N ASN A 24 -17.22 -1.21 -0.45
CA ASN A 24 -16.81 -0.54 0.77
C ASN A 24 -17.28 0.93 0.96
N THR A 25 -18.27 1.41 0.22
CA THR A 25 -18.86 2.73 0.48
C THR A 25 -20.36 2.60 0.72
N LEU A 26 -20.79 2.88 1.92
CA LEU A 26 -22.21 3.01 2.27
C LEU A 26 -22.62 4.47 2.08
N VAL A 27 -23.69 4.69 1.34
CA VAL A 27 -24.28 6.02 1.14
C VAL A 27 -25.62 6.05 1.85
N GLY A 28 -25.74 6.91 2.83
CA GLY A 28 -26.98 7.19 3.51
C GLY A 28 -27.52 8.55 3.08
N THR A 29 -28.81 8.63 2.82
CA THR A 29 -29.50 9.89 2.52
C THR A 29 -30.52 10.19 3.61
N ARG A 30 -30.52 11.42 4.10
CA ARG A 30 -31.46 11.89 5.11
C ARG A 30 -32.05 13.22 4.67
N GLN A 31 -33.38 13.35 4.72
CA GLN A 31 -34.05 14.64 4.54
C GLN A 31 -34.09 15.41 5.85
N ARG A 32 -33.69 16.66 5.80
CA ARG A 32 -33.78 17.59 6.95
C ARG A 32 -34.37 18.92 6.50
N THR A 33 -35.18 19.50 7.36
CA THR A 33 -35.63 20.89 7.20
C THR A 33 -34.62 21.77 7.92
N LEU A 34 -33.95 22.64 7.19
CA LEU A 34 -33.08 23.67 7.73
C LEU A 34 -33.77 25.01 7.57
N VAL A 35 -33.63 25.89 8.56
CA VAL A 35 -34.14 27.27 8.48
C VAL A 35 -32.97 28.16 8.09
N ASP A 36 -33.12 28.90 7.01
CA ASP A 36 -32.15 29.90 6.59
C ASP A 36 -32.08 31.01 7.68
N ILE A 37 -30.85 31.29 8.13
CA ILE A 37 -30.65 32.24 9.25
C ILE A 37 -30.93 33.67 8.82
N GLU A 38 -30.77 34.02 7.55
CA GLU A 38 -30.97 35.39 7.02
C GLU A 38 -32.43 35.67 6.67
N THR A 39 -33.11 34.69 6.09
CA THR A 39 -34.48 34.87 5.58
C THR A 39 -35.54 34.26 6.46
N GLY A 40 -35.18 33.39 7.42
CA GLY A 40 -36.13 32.65 8.28
C GLY A 40 -36.95 31.60 7.53
N ILE A 41 -36.70 31.36 6.25
CA ILE A 41 -37.51 30.46 5.42
C ILE A 41 -37.04 29.02 5.62
N PRO A 42 -37.96 28.07 5.90
CA PRO A 42 -37.61 26.66 5.99
C PRO A 42 -37.31 26.07 4.61
N MET A 43 -36.15 25.43 4.44
CA MET A 43 -35.78 24.72 3.25
C MET A 43 -35.59 23.21 3.53
N GLU A 44 -36.10 22.38 2.65
CA GLU A 44 -35.83 20.95 2.70
C GLU A 44 -34.49 20.62 2.04
N VAL A 45 -33.59 20.02 2.81
CA VAL A 45 -32.25 19.67 2.34
C VAL A 45 -32.04 18.16 2.46
N THR A 46 -31.56 17.54 1.40
CA THR A 46 -31.14 16.15 1.42
C THR A 46 -29.68 16.06 1.83
N GLN A 47 -29.43 15.63 3.07
CA GLN A 47 -28.09 15.36 3.54
C GLN A 47 -27.61 14.00 3.03
N VAL A 48 -26.50 13.96 2.30
CA VAL A 48 -25.86 12.72 1.84
C VAL A 48 -24.65 12.42 2.70
N THR A 49 -24.66 11.29 3.38
CA THR A 49 -23.56 10.81 4.20
C THR A 49 -22.89 9.64 3.50
N LYS A 50 -21.60 9.74 3.22
CA LYS A 50 -20.79 8.66 2.65
C LYS A 50 -19.85 8.09 3.70
N LEU A 51 -20.09 6.86 4.12
CA LEU A 51 -19.25 6.11 5.04
C LEU A 51 -18.44 5.07 4.28
N ARG A 52 -17.12 5.12 4.39
CA ARG A 52 -16.24 4.10 3.81
C ARG A 52 -15.98 3.01 4.84
N TYR A 53 -16.45 1.81 4.53
CA TYR A 53 -16.12 0.61 5.29
C TYR A 53 -14.87 -0.04 4.71
N GLY A 54 -14.11 -0.66 5.56
CA GLY A 54 -12.94 -1.45 5.16
C GLY A 54 -11.82 -1.32 6.18
N SER A 55 -11.04 -2.37 6.30
CA SER A 55 -9.87 -2.35 7.16
C SER A 55 -8.86 -1.36 6.62
N LYS A 56 -8.57 -0.30 7.38
CA LYS A 56 -7.51 0.67 7.03
C LYS A 56 -6.09 0.07 7.13
N HIS A 57 -5.99 -1.18 7.61
CA HIS A 57 -4.72 -1.82 7.96
C HIS A 57 -4.37 -3.07 7.15
N PHE A 58 -5.08 -3.35 6.06
CA PHE A 58 -4.74 -4.48 5.20
C PHE A 58 -3.71 -4.10 4.12
N TRP A 59 -2.90 -5.09 3.75
CA TRP A 59 -1.99 -5.01 2.62
C TRP A 59 -2.67 -5.56 1.37
N LYS A 60 -2.55 -4.88 0.25
CA LYS A 60 -2.86 -5.43 -1.06
C LYS A 60 -1.68 -6.26 -1.52
N CYS A 61 -1.90 -7.55 -1.71
CA CYS A 61 -0.91 -8.49 -2.22
C CYS A 61 -1.44 -9.11 -3.51
N TYR A 62 -0.72 -8.94 -4.60
CA TYR A 62 -1.04 -9.58 -5.87
C TYR A 62 -0.37 -10.96 -5.87
N MET A 63 -1.18 -11.99 -5.54
CA MET A 63 -0.71 -13.31 -5.13
C MET A 63 0.19 -13.99 -6.15
N LYS A 64 -0.13 -13.91 -7.44
CA LYS A 64 0.66 -14.57 -8.50
C LYS A 64 2.11 -14.07 -8.51
N GLU A 65 2.27 -12.77 -8.64
CA GLU A 65 3.59 -12.13 -8.70
C GLU A 65 4.35 -12.28 -7.37
N PHE A 66 3.63 -12.23 -6.25
CA PHE A 66 4.21 -12.40 -4.92
C PHE A 66 4.73 -13.83 -4.71
N ILE A 67 3.96 -14.85 -5.11
CA ILE A 67 4.37 -16.25 -5.04
C ILE A 67 5.57 -16.50 -5.96
N ASP A 68 5.59 -15.94 -7.18
CA ASP A 68 6.73 -16.07 -8.09
C ASP A 68 8.02 -15.51 -7.50
N VAL A 69 7.93 -14.43 -6.72
CA VAL A 69 9.08 -13.90 -5.98
C VAL A 69 9.50 -14.87 -4.89
N MET A 70 8.56 -15.35 -4.07
CA MET A 70 8.83 -16.27 -2.96
C MET A 70 9.49 -17.56 -3.43
N LEU A 71 8.98 -18.19 -4.49
CA LEU A 71 9.51 -19.43 -5.04
C LEU A 71 10.93 -19.28 -5.62
N SER A 72 11.33 -18.07 -5.96
CA SER A 72 12.70 -17.78 -6.43
C SER A 72 13.75 -17.79 -5.33
N LEU A 73 13.32 -17.73 -4.06
CA LEU A 73 14.17 -17.60 -2.89
C LEU A 73 14.35 -18.96 -2.18
N SER A 74 15.48 -19.15 -1.55
CA SER A 74 15.79 -20.37 -0.80
C SER A 74 16.47 -20.08 0.53
N GLY A 75 16.18 -20.90 1.54
CA GLY A 75 16.87 -20.86 2.84
C GLY A 75 16.96 -19.45 3.44
N LYS A 76 18.18 -19.02 3.73
CA LYS A 76 18.47 -17.70 4.33
C LYS A 76 18.01 -16.51 3.48
N GLN A 77 17.83 -16.68 2.17
CA GLN A 77 17.30 -15.63 1.31
C GLN A 77 15.85 -15.29 1.67
N PHE A 78 15.07 -16.30 2.04
CA PHE A 78 13.71 -16.10 2.52
C PHE A 78 13.66 -15.33 3.84
N THR A 79 14.60 -15.57 4.76
CA THR A 79 14.73 -14.80 6.01
C THR A 79 15.01 -13.32 5.73
N VAL A 80 15.89 -13.02 4.76
CA VAL A 80 16.15 -11.63 4.33
C VAL A 80 14.90 -11.00 3.70
N PHE A 81 14.16 -11.74 2.90
CA PHE A 81 12.93 -11.27 2.26
C PHE A 81 11.83 -10.95 3.28
N THR A 82 11.60 -11.84 4.26
CA THR A 82 10.62 -11.60 5.33
C THR A 82 11.00 -10.38 6.17
N TYR A 83 12.28 -10.19 6.48
CA TYR A 83 12.77 -8.99 7.14
C TYR A 83 12.44 -7.73 6.33
N ILE A 84 12.67 -7.73 5.01
CA ILE A 84 12.32 -6.60 4.15
C ILE A 84 10.83 -6.28 4.26
N ILE A 85 9.95 -7.29 4.14
CA ILE A 85 8.49 -7.11 4.20
C ILE A 85 8.04 -6.52 5.54
N GLN A 86 8.62 -6.98 6.66
CA GLN A 86 8.27 -6.49 7.99
C GLN A 86 8.60 -5.01 8.19
N TYR A 87 9.66 -4.53 7.55
CA TYR A 87 10.16 -3.16 7.72
C TYR A 87 9.85 -2.22 6.55
N ILE A 88 8.93 -2.60 5.67
CA ILE A 88 8.41 -1.67 4.65
C ILE A 88 7.65 -0.54 5.32
N ASN A 89 8.00 0.70 5.00
CA ASN A 89 7.19 1.84 5.38
C ASN A 89 5.89 1.85 4.57
N PRO A 90 4.72 1.73 5.22
CA PRO A 90 3.44 1.66 4.50
C PRO A 90 3.02 2.98 3.85
N SER A 91 3.65 4.11 4.17
CA SER A 91 3.29 5.42 3.62
C SER A 91 3.80 5.61 2.20
N ASP A 92 5.05 5.25 1.95
CA ASP A 92 5.76 5.47 0.69
C ASP A 92 6.25 4.20 0.01
N ASN A 93 5.91 3.04 0.57
CA ASN A 93 6.30 1.71 0.08
C ASN A 93 7.82 1.52 -0.01
N ARG A 94 8.59 2.23 0.82
CA ARG A 94 10.05 2.18 0.84
C ARG A 94 10.56 1.30 1.97
N PHE A 95 11.70 0.69 1.71
CA PHE A 95 12.49 -0.02 2.68
C PHE A 95 13.84 0.69 2.80
N ILE A 96 14.16 1.19 3.99
CA ILE A 96 15.39 1.94 4.27
C ILE A 96 16.24 1.12 5.20
N CYS A 97 17.33 0.54 4.68
CA CYS A 97 18.24 -0.27 5.47
C CYS A 97 19.59 -0.46 4.76
N THR A 98 20.67 -0.45 5.54
CA THR A 98 21.99 -0.83 5.03
C THR A 98 22.16 -2.35 5.00
N TYR A 99 23.06 -2.84 4.16
CA TYR A 99 23.36 -4.28 4.10
C TYR A 99 23.87 -4.81 5.45
N ASP A 100 24.69 -4.03 6.15
CA ASP A 100 25.25 -4.44 7.44
C ASP A 100 24.16 -4.62 8.51
N LYS A 101 23.14 -3.74 8.51
CA LYS A 101 21.99 -3.91 9.40
C LYS A 101 21.18 -5.14 9.03
N ILE A 102 20.91 -5.38 7.73
CA ILE A 102 20.19 -6.58 7.29
C ILE A 102 20.97 -7.86 7.69
N MET A 103 22.29 -7.87 7.50
CA MET A 103 23.15 -8.98 7.89
C MET A 103 23.04 -9.29 9.39
N LYS A 104 23.12 -8.26 10.23
CA LYS A 104 23.03 -8.38 11.68
C LYS A 104 21.66 -8.94 12.12
N GLU A 105 20.58 -8.35 11.62
CA GLU A 105 19.22 -8.72 12.03
C GLU A 105 18.78 -10.09 11.50
N THR A 106 19.23 -10.48 10.32
CA THR A 106 18.86 -11.76 9.71
C THR A 106 19.88 -12.87 9.93
N HIS A 107 20.97 -12.59 10.64
CA HIS A 107 22.12 -13.52 10.80
C HIS A 107 22.56 -14.13 9.47
N SER A 108 22.63 -13.31 8.43
CA SER A 108 22.97 -13.70 7.06
C SER A 108 24.29 -13.08 6.61
N CYS A 109 25.08 -13.82 5.83
CA CYS A 109 26.30 -13.26 5.27
C CYS A 109 26.00 -12.23 4.16
N ARG A 110 26.96 -11.34 3.88
CA ARG A 110 26.85 -10.28 2.88
C ARG A 110 26.47 -10.81 1.49
N GLN A 111 27.02 -11.96 1.11
CA GLN A 111 26.73 -12.60 -0.17
C GLN A 111 25.26 -13.00 -0.28
N THR A 112 24.68 -13.56 0.80
CA THR A 112 23.26 -13.93 0.85
C THR A 112 22.37 -12.69 0.73
N VAL A 113 22.65 -11.61 1.45
CA VAL A 113 21.91 -10.36 1.36
C VAL A 113 22.01 -9.79 -0.07
N ALA A 114 23.22 -9.68 -0.62
CA ALA A 114 23.43 -9.15 -1.97
C ALA A 114 22.75 -9.99 -3.04
N SER A 115 22.83 -11.33 -2.95
CA SER A 115 22.16 -12.23 -3.91
C SER A 115 20.65 -12.14 -3.82
N THR A 116 20.10 -12.01 -2.60
CA THR A 116 18.64 -11.81 -2.38
C THR A 116 18.19 -10.50 -3.01
N MET A 117 18.86 -9.38 -2.71
CA MET A 117 18.54 -8.09 -3.29
C MET A 117 18.60 -8.10 -4.82
N LYS A 118 19.61 -8.80 -5.39
CA LYS A 118 19.72 -8.98 -6.84
C LYS A 118 18.55 -9.78 -7.42
N LYS A 119 18.15 -10.88 -6.79
CA LYS A 119 16.99 -11.68 -7.21
C LYS A 119 15.69 -10.89 -7.15
N LEU A 120 15.46 -10.15 -6.06
CA LEU A 120 14.28 -9.31 -5.89
C LEU A 120 14.19 -8.20 -6.96
N GLN A 121 15.33 -7.61 -7.34
CA GLN A 121 15.39 -6.65 -8.45
C GLN A 121 15.09 -7.31 -9.79
N LYS A 122 15.68 -8.49 -10.09
CA LYS A 122 15.41 -9.25 -11.33
C LYS A 122 13.92 -9.60 -11.47
N LYS A 123 13.26 -9.94 -10.37
CA LYS A 123 11.81 -10.20 -10.32
C LYS A 123 10.97 -8.92 -10.29
N ASN A 124 11.59 -7.75 -10.44
CA ASN A 124 10.93 -6.44 -10.40
C ASN A 124 10.09 -6.20 -9.13
N PHE A 125 10.47 -6.89 -8.03
CA PHE A 125 9.83 -6.71 -6.72
C PHE A 125 10.31 -5.42 -6.04
N ILE A 126 11.61 -5.11 -6.14
CA ILE A 126 12.21 -3.88 -5.62
C ILE A 126 13.00 -3.15 -6.69
N ARG A 127 13.13 -1.83 -6.53
CA ARG A 127 14.07 -1.00 -7.27
C ARG A 127 14.90 -0.16 -6.31
N LYS A 128 16.14 0.13 -6.71
CA LYS A 128 17.02 0.98 -5.93
C LYS A 128 16.70 2.45 -6.20
N VAL A 129 16.47 3.23 -5.15
CA VAL A 129 16.33 4.69 -5.24
C VAL A 129 17.71 5.32 -5.03
N GLN A 130 18.35 4.97 -3.94
CA GLN A 130 19.72 5.38 -3.59
C GLN A 130 20.38 4.33 -2.68
N ASN A 131 21.60 4.56 -2.23
CA ASN A 131 22.25 3.64 -1.31
C ASN A 131 21.47 3.48 -0.01
N GLY A 132 21.11 2.22 0.32
CA GLY A 132 20.31 1.90 1.50
C GLY A 132 18.82 2.21 1.39
N VAL A 133 18.33 2.74 0.26
CA VAL A 133 16.91 3.04 0.05
C VAL A 133 16.38 2.29 -1.16
N TRP A 134 15.33 1.52 -0.92
CA TRP A 134 14.67 0.66 -1.90
C TRP A 134 13.18 0.96 -1.93
N ILE A 135 12.57 0.89 -3.09
CA ILE A 135 11.12 1.00 -3.24
C ILE A 135 10.54 -0.34 -3.69
N ILE A 136 9.47 -0.77 -3.06
CA ILE A 136 8.78 -2.01 -3.37
C ILE A 136 7.73 -1.75 -4.45
N ASN A 137 7.56 -2.71 -5.37
CA ASN A 137 6.63 -2.60 -6.47
C ASN A 137 5.17 -2.60 -5.97
N PRO A 138 4.43 -1.49 -6.14
CA PRO A 138 3.05 -1.40 -5.69
C PRO A 138 2.09 -2.32 -6.44
N LYS A 139 2.51 -2.86 -7.60
CA LYS A 139 1.77 -3.91 -8.32
C LYS A 139 1.94 -5.30 -7.73
N ILE A 140 2.81 -5.48 -6.74
CA ILE A 140 3.02 -6.76 -6.07
C ILE A 140 2.58 -6.67 -4.62
N LEU A 141 3.03 -5.65 -3.89
CA LEU A 141 2.71 -5.47 -2.47
C LEU A 141 2.62 -3.99 -2.12
N MET A 142 1.50 -3.59 -1.51
CA MET A 142 1.33 -2.23 -1.00
C MET A 142 0.22 -2.13 0.05
N LYS A 143 0.20 -1.02 0.79
CA LYS A 143 -0.90 -0.68 1.70
C LYS A 143 -1.60 0.59 1.24
N GLY A 144 -2.90 0.48 0.96
CA GLY A 144 -3.72 1.62 0.58
C GLY A 144 -4.68 1.35 -0.59
N ASN A 145 -5.29 2.42 -1.10
CA ASN A 145 -6.25 2.40 -2.20
C ASN A 145 -5.57 2.53 -3.58
N ASP A 146 -6.37 2.47 -4.65
CA ASP A 146 -5.87 2.52 -6.02
C ASP A 146 -5.28 3.89 -6.39
N ILE A 147 -5.78 4.98 -5.81
CA ILE A 147 -5.22 6.32 -6.02
C ILE A 147 -3.77 6.35 -5.51
N LYS A 148 -3.55 5.83 -4.30
CA LYS A 148 -2.21 5.71 -3.72
C LYS A 148 -1.33 4.77 -4.54
N GLN A 149 -1.87 3.67 -5.06
CA GLN A 149 -1.13 2.76 -5.94
C GLN A 149 -0.57 3.49 -7.16
N ASN A 150 -1.39 4.32 -7.81
CA ASN A 150 -0.96 5.09 -8.99
C ASN A 150 0.14 6.11 -8.65
N MET A 151 0.08 6.74 -7.47
CA MET A 151 1.14 7.64 -7.01
C MET A 151 2.44 6.87 -6.76
N LEU A 152 2.38 5.78 -6.01
CA LEU A 152 3.55 4.95 -5.72
C LEU A 152 4.15 4.31 -6.98
N LEU A 153 3.34 4.00 -8.01
CA LEU A 153 3.83 3.50 -9.30
C LEU A 153 4.65 4.55 -10.06
N LYS A 154 4.28 5.81 -9.99
CA LYS A 154 5.10 6.89 -10.57
C LYS A 154 6.49 6.90 -9.91
N ASP A 155 6.55 6.88 -8.58
CA ASP A 155 7.81 6.85 -7.84
C ASP A 155 8.64 5.59 -8.14
N PHE A 156 7.98 4.43 -8.22
CA PHE A 156 8.65 3.18 -8.56
C PHE A 156 9.24 3.21 -9.98
N ASN A 157 8.54 3.81 -10.93
CA ASN A 157 9.02 3.90 -12.32
C ASN A 157 10.19 4.87 -12.48
N HIS A 158 10.29 5.90 -11.65
CA HIS A 158 11.45 6.80 -11.62
C HIS A 158 12.68 6.19 -10.94
N ALA A 159 12.50 5.13 -10.13
CA ALA A 159 13.62 4.44 -9.50
C ALA A 159 14.45 3.65 -10.51
N ILE A 160 15.73 3.45 -10.19
CA ILE A 160 16.71 2.83 -11.07
C ILE A 160 16.29 1.37 -11.39
N PRO A 161 16.01 1.03 -12.66
CA PRO A 161 15.71 -0.35 -13.05
C PRO A 161 16.94 -1.23 -12.90
N TYR A 162 16.74 -2.52 -12.69
CA TYR A 162 17.83 -3.47 -12.64
C TYR A 162 18.37 -3.72 -14.07
N THR A 163 19.68 -3.53 -14.25
CA THR A 163 20.40 -3.87 -15.47
C THR A 163 21.47 -4.92 -15.16
N ASP A 164 21.50 -6.03 -15.88
CA ASP A 164 22.60 -7.00 -15.77
C ASP A 164 23.88 -6.38 -16.35
N LYS A 165 24.93 -6.29 -15.54
CA LYS A 165 26.23 -5.72 -15.95
C LYS A 165 26.99 -6.52 -17.05
N LYS A 166 26.39 -7.58 -17.58
CA LYS A 166 27.03 -8.46 -18.56
C LYS A 166 27.06 -7.95 -20.01
N SER A 167 26.45 -6.82 -20.33
CA SER A 167 26.36 -6.31 -21.71
C SER A 167 27.39 -5.23 -22.09
N LYS A 168 28.41 -4.98 -21.26
CA LYS A 168 29.42 -3.92 -21.56
C LYS A 168 30.77 -4.42 -22.09
N ASN A 169 30.94 -5.70 -22.38
CA ASN A 169 32.25 -6.24 -22.84
C ASN A 169 32.26 -6.83 -24.26
N THR A 170 31.37 -6.40 -25.15
CA THR A 170 31.41 -6.90 -26.55
C THR A 170 31.52 -5.78 -27.59
N ASN A 171 32.22 -4.68 -27.30
CA ASN A 171 32.62 -3.75 -28.32
C ASN A 171 33.98 -3.12 -27.96
N LYS A 172 35.06 -3.94 -28.01
CA LYS A 172 36.44 -3.53 -28.24
C LYS A 172 37.16 -4.70 -28.94
N ALA A 173 37.04 -4.75 -30.21
CA ALA A 173 37.96 -5.38 -31.13
C ALA A 173 37.96 -4.52 -32.40
#